data_d444ea25954384036c9ccf9b77ab76a0
#
_entry.id   d444ea25954384036c9ccf9b77ab76a0
#
_cell.length_a   1.000
_cell.length_b   1.000
_cell.length_c   1.000
_cell.angle_alpha   90.00
_cell.angle_beta   90.00
_cell.angle_gamma   90.00
#
_symmetry.space_group_name_H-M   'P 1'
#
loop_
_entity.id
_entity.type
_entity.pdbx_description
1 polymer ?
#
loop_
_entity_poly.entity_id
_entity_poly.type
_entity_poly.pdbx_seq_one_letter_code
_entity_poly.pdbx_strand_id
1 'polypeptide(L)'
;GKTHNVWMEQSSAIKATLKPMGTTKNIGELRKHFKPLSDQFVDLVTTFGPFKQQIYVQHCPMANQDKGADWISINPEIQNPYFGKAMMKCGSTSQVIVKSN
;
A
#
# COMPACT_ATOMS: atom_id res chain seq x y z
N GLY A 1 -15.74 -20.74 0.92
CA GLY A 1 -16.04 -20.11 2.21
C GLY A 1 -15.81 -18.61 2.18
N LYS A 2 -16.04 -17.96 3.31
CA LYS A 2 -15.88 -16.50 3.41
C LYS A 2 -14.48 -16.01 3.03
N THR A 3 -13.44 -16.73 3.45
CA THR A 3 -12.06 -16.37 3.15
C THR A 3 -11.79 -16.38 1.66
N HIS A 4 -12.29 -17.41 0.96
CA HIS A 4 -12.15 -17.51 -0.49
C HIS A 4 -12.87 -16.37 -1.21
N ASN A 5 -14.08 -16.03 -0.79
CA ASN A 5 -14.85 -14.94 -1.40
C ASN A 5 -14.18 -13.59 -1.19
N VAL A 6 -13.65 -13.34 0.01
CA VAL A 6 -12.92 -12.09 0.30
C VAL A 6 -11.65 -12.01 -0.57
N TRP A 7 -10.91 -13.12 -0.69
CA TRP A 7 -9.73 -13.18 -1.55
C TRP A 7 -10.06 -12.85 -3.01
N MET A 8 -11.12 -13.46 -3.56
CA MET A 8 -11.53 -13.23 -4.94
C MET A 8 -11.94 -11.77 -5.17
N GLU A 9 -12.67 -11.20 -4.22
CA GLU A 9 -13.11 -9.82 -4.30
C GLU A 9 -11.92 -8.85 -4.26
N GLN A 10 -11.00 -9.05 -3.31
CA GLN A 10 -9.83 -8.17 -3.17
C GLN A 10 -8.88 -8.31 -4.36
N SER A 11 -8.63 -9.52 -4.84
CA SER A 11 -7.74 -9.72 -5.99
C SER A 11 -8.32 -9.13 -7.27
N SER A 12 -9.64 -9.22 -7.46
CA SER A 12 -10.31 -8.60 -8.61
C SER A 12 -10.21 -7.08 -8.55
N ALA A 13 -10.37 -6.49 -7.37
CA ALA A 13 -10.25 -5.04 -7.17
C ALA A 13 -8.82 -4.56 -7.48
N ILE A 14 -7.81 -5.32 -7.05
CA ILE A 14 -6.41 -5.01 -7.32
C ILE A 14 -6.13 -5.06 -8.83
N LYS A 15 -6.62 -6.08 -9.52
CA LYS A 15 -6.44 -6.21 -10.97
C LYS A 15 -7.06 -5.01 -11.70
N ALA A 16 -8.26 -4.57 -11.28
CA ALA A 16 -8.92 -3.42 -11.87
C ALA A 16 -8.12 -2.14 -11.67
N THR A 17 -7.49 -1.98 -10.51
CA THR A 17 -6.63 -0.82 -10.22
C THR A 17 -5.35 -0.84 -11.03
N LEU A 18 -4.74 -2.02 -11.23
CA LEU A 18 -3.48 -2.16 -11.97
C LEU A 18 -3.63 -1.86 -13.46
N LYS A 19 -4.80 -2.12 -14.03
CA LYS A 19 -5.02 -1.98 -15.47
C LYS A 19 -4.68 -0.58 -16.00
N PRO A 20 -5.23 0.52 -15.44
CA PRO A 20 -4.86 1.85 -15.92
C PRO A 20 -3.41 2.23 -15.61
N MET A 21 -2.80 1.66 -14.56
CA MET A 21 -1.40 1.93 -14.25
C MET A 21 -0.46 1.43 -15.32
N GLY A 22 -0.80 0.33 -16.00
CA GLY A 22 0.00 -0.23 -17.07
C GLY A 22 0.04 0.61 -18.34
N THR A 23 -0.88 1.55 -18.49
CA THR A 23 -0.97 2.41 -19.68
C THR A 23 -0.51 3.84 -19.43
N THR A 24 -0.33 4.24 -18.17
CA THR A 24 0.08 5.61 -17.86
C THR A 24 1.59 5.80 -18.01
N LYS A 25 1.98 6.96 -18.52
CA LYS A 25 3.40 7.34 -18.67
C LYS A 25 3.77 8.53 -17.79
N ASN A 26 2.79 9.10 -17.09
CA ASN A 26 2.98 10.27 -16.25
C ASN A 26 3.09 9.85 -14.79
N ILE A 27 4.18 10.27 -14.12
CA ILE A 27 4.42 9.86 -12.74
C ILE A 27 3.36 10.41 -11.77
N GLY A 28 2.82 11.59 -12.05
CA GLY A 28 1.73 12.14 -11.23
C GLY A 28 0.48 11.29 -11.30
N GLU A 29 0.11 10.85 -12.50
CA GLU A 29 -1.02 9.94 -12.69
C GLU A 29 -0.74 8.58 -12.09
N LEU A 30 0.49 8.07 -12.22
CA LEU A 30 0.89 6.81 -11.63
C LEU A 30 0.72 6.84 -10.11
N ARG A 31 1.11 7.95 -9.48
CA ARG A 31 0.96 8.12 -8.04
C ARG A 31 -0.49 8.23 -7.61
N LYS A 32 -1.36 8.80 -8.45
CA LYS A 32 -2.81 8.84 -8.18
C LYS A 32 -3.41 7.43 -8.17
N HIS A 33 -2.99 6.58 -9.09
CA HIS A 33 -3.43 5.18 -9.14
C HIS A 33 -2.81 4.35 -8.02
N PHE A 34 -1.61 4.72 -7.58
CA PHE A 34 -0.91 4.03 -6.52
C PHE A 34 -1.66 4.10 -5.19
N LYS A 35 -2.34 5.22 -4.91
CA LYS A 35 -3.06 5.40 -3.64
C LYS A 35 -4.14 4.32 -3.43
N PRO A 36 -5.09 4.10 -4.35
CA PRO A 36 -6.08 3.03 -4.15
C PRO A 36 -5.44 1.63 -4.19
N LEU A 37 -4.40 1.43 -4.98
CA LEU A 37 -3.68 0.16 -5.00
C LEU A 37 -3.04 -0.13 -3.65
N SER A 38 -2.39 0.88 -3.06
CA SER A 38 -1.75 0.74 -1.76
C SER A 38 -2.76 0.44 -0.66
N ASP A 39 -3.91 1.13 -0.67
CA ASP A 39 -4.99 0.87 0.29
C ASP A 39 -5.51 -0.57 0.16
N GLN A 40 -5.63 -1.07 -1.07
CA GLN A 40 -6.06 -2.44 -1.34
C GLN A 40 -5.05 -3.46 -0.79
N PHE A 41 -3.75 -3.19 -0.92
CA PHE A 41 -2.71 -4.05 -0.36
C PHE A 41 -2.69 -4.00 1.17
N VAL A 42 -2.92 -2.84 1.77
CA VAL A 42 -3.04 -2.73 3.22
C VAL A 42 -4.19 -3.59 3.72
N ASP A 43 -5.36 -3.52 3.08
CA ASP A 43 -6.51 -4.36 3.42
C ASP A 43 -6.17 -5.84 3.28
N LEU A 44 -5.49 -6.20 2.20
CA LEU A 44 -5.12 -7.59 1.94
C LEU A 44 -4.21 -8.14 3.05
N VAL A 45 -3.15 -7.42 3.38
CA VAL A 45 -2.18 -7.91 4.37
C VAL A 45 -2.74 -7.91 5.78
N THR A 46 -3.64 -6.98 6.11
CA THR A 46 -4.28 -6.95 7.43
C THR A 46 -5.34 -8.04 7.56
N THR A 47 -5.96 -8.44 6.44
CA THR A 47 -6.99 -9.50 6.44
C THR A 47 -6.36 -10.88 6.51
N PHE A 48 -5.27 -11.12 5.79
CA PHE A 48 -4.69 -12.45 5.61
C PHE A 48 -3.39 -12.69 6.40
N GLY A 49 -2.91 -11.69 7.12
CA GLY A 49 -1.75 -11.89 7.99
C GLY A 49 -2.02 -12.88 9.13
N PRO A 50 -0.98 -13.36 9.82
CA PRO A 50 0.42 -13.02 9.63
C PRO A 50 1.08 -13.76 8.46
N PHE A 51 2.24 -13.25 8.05
CA PHE A 51 3.02 -13.81 6.95
C PHE A 51 4.39 -14.29 7.45
N LYS A 52 5.18 -14.90 6.56
CA LYS A 52 6.54 -15.34 6.89
C LYS A 52 7.49 -14.17 7.10
N GLN A 53 7.19 -13.00 6.52
CA GLN A 53 7.95 -11.79 6.74
C GLN A 53 7.16 -10.79 7.56
N GLN A 54 7.86 -10.00 8.35
CA GLN A 54 7.25 -8.88 9.06
C GLN A 54 6.94 -7.78 8.06
N ILE A 55 5.71 -7.24 8.14
CA ILE A 55 5.23 -6.22 7.22
C ILE A 55 4.88 -4.97 8.02
N TYR A 56 5.31 -3.83 7.52
CA TYR A 56 5.05 -2.53 8.12
C TYR A 56 4.02 -1.78 7.31
N VAL A 57 2.94 -1.33 7.95
CA VAL A 57 2.01 -0.37 7.36
C VAL A 57 2.52 1.01 7.75
N GLN A 58 2.86 1.81 6.77
CA GLN A 58 3.44 3.14 6.98
C GLN A 58 2.50 4.20 6.44
N HIS A 59 2.59 5.40 6.99
CA HIS A 59 1.64 6.48 6.72
C HIS A 59 2.37 7.81 6.65
N CYS A 60 1.97 8.65 5.70
CA CYS A 60 2.39 10.05 5.64
C CYS A 60 1.16 10.94 5.55
N PRO A 61 0.95 11.86 6.53
CA PRO A 61 -0.22 12.73 6.53
C PRO A 61 -0.20 13.77 5.42
N MET A 62 0.97 14.07 4.86
CA MET A 62 1.12 15.09 3.82
C MET A 62 0.95 14.55 2.41
N ALA A 63 0.95 13.23 2.24
CA ALA A 63 0.77 12.60 0.92
C ALA A 63 -0.69 12.75 0.47
N ASN A 64 -0.91 12.57 -0.84
CA ASN A 64 -2.23 12.63 -1.44
C ASN A 64 -2.93 13.97 -1.15
N GLN A 65 -2.24 15.08 -1.45
CA GLN A 65 -2.75 16.45 -1.28
C GLN A 65 -3.17 16.72 0.17
N ASP A 66 -2.31 16.33 1.13
CA ASP A 66 -2.52 16.50 2.57
C ASP A 66 -3.70 15.71 3.15
N LYS A 67 -4.26 14.78 2.39
CA LYS A 67 -5.31 13.88 2.89
C LYS A 67 -4.74 12.67 3.62
N GLY A 68 -3.44 12.45 3.45
CA GLY A 68 -2.77 11.29 4.01
C GLY A 68 -2.81 10.09 3.08
N ALA A 69 -1.81 9.24 3.20
CA ALA A 69 -1.75 8.00 2.42
C ALA A 69 -0.94 6.94 3.16
N ASP A 70 -1.29 5.70 2.90
CA ASP A 70 -0.64 4.53 3.50
C ASP A 70 0.06 3.73 2.41
N TRP A 71 1.06 2.96 2.84
CA TRP A 71 1.71 1.94 2.01
C TRP A 71 2.23 0.82 2.90
N ILE A 72 2.66 -0.25 2.26
CA ILE A 72 3.27 -1.37 2.98
C ILE A 72 4.75 -1.47 2.63
N SER A 73 5.54 -1.98 3.59
CA SER A 73 6.97 -2.18 3.41
C SER A 73 7.43 -3.38 4.22
N ILE A 74 8.46 -4.06 3.74
CA ILE A 74 9.15 -5.09 4.51
C ILE A 74 10.33 -4.49 5.29
N ASN A 75 10.59 -3.21 5.11
CA ASN A 75 11.67 -2.47 5.75
C ASN A 75 11.08 -1.48 6.76
N PRO A 76 11.58 -1.45 8.02
CA PRO A 76 11.07 -0.48 9.01
C PRO A 76 11.44 0.98 8.68
N GLU A 77 12.45 1.20 7.85
CA GLU A 77 12.84 2.54 7.45
C GLU A 77 11.79 3.14 6.51
N ILE A 78 11.44 4.41 6.75
CA ILE A 78 10.48 5.12 5.91
C ILE A 78 11.11 5.47 4.58
N GLN A 79 10.47 5.00 3.49
CA GLN A 79 10.83 5.35 2.11
C GLN A 79 9.53 5.65 1.37
N ASN A 80 9.08 6.90 1.47
CA ASN A 80 7.76 7.32 1.04
C ASN A 80 7.61 7.23 -0.48
N PRO A 81 6.71 6.37 -1.01
CA PRO A 81 6.54 6.20 -2.45
C PRO A 81 5.76 7.33 -3.12
N TYR A 82 5.11 8.20 -2.32
CA TYR A 82 4.31 9.30 -2.86
C TYR A 82 5.13 10.55 -3.12
N PHE A 83 6.34 10.63 -2.58
CA PHE A 83 7.22 11.78 -2.75
C PHE A 83 8.55 11.38 -3.36
N GLY A 84 9.20 12.34 -4.03
CA GLY A 84 10.56 12.18 -4.49
C GLY A 84 11.56 12.34 -3.37
N LYS A 85 12.85 12.48 -3.73
CA LYS A 85 13.96 12.50 -2.76
C LYS A 85 13.80 13.54 -1.64
N ALA A 86 13.15 14.67 -1.94
CA ALA A 86 13.02 15.77 -0.97
C ALA A 86 12.22 15.37 0.28
N MET A 87 11.24 14.46 0.14
CA MET A 87 10.36 14.09 1.25
C MET A 87 10.23 12.57 1.41
N MET A 88 11.23 11.82 0.96
CA MET A 88 11.21 10.36 1.01
C MET A 88 11.07 9.84 2.44
N LYS A 89 11.57 10.54 3.42
CA LYS A 89 11.55 10.13 4.83
C LYS A 89 10.32 10.61 5.58
N CYS A 90 9.39 11.31 4.92
CA CYS A 90 8.16 11.77 5.56
C CYS A 90 7.23 10.59 5.85
N GLY A 91 6.91 10.40 7.12
CA GLY A 91 5.97 9.36 7.52
C GLY A 91 6.40 8.61 8.77
N SER A 92 5.57 7.67 9.15
CA SER A 92 5.80 6.82 10.32
C SER A 92 5.14 5.47 10.11
N THR A 93 5.55 4.49 10.91
CA THR A 93 4.91 3.18 10.93
C THR A 93 3.67 3.24 11.81
N SER A 94 2.49 2.97 11.22
CA SER A 94 1.22 2.99 11.93
C SER A 94 0.82 1.62 12.46
N GLN A 95 1.30 0.54 11.83
CA GLN A 95 0.97 -0.81 12.23
C GLN A 95 2.10 -1.75 11.82
N VAL A 96 2.38 -2.75 12.66
CA VAL A 96 3.32 -3.81 12.35
C VAL A 96 2.56 -5.13 12.30
N ILE A 97 2.64 -5.83 11.17
CA ILE A 97 2.09 -7.16 11.03
C ILE A 97 3.24 -8.13 11.28
N VAL A 98 3.27 -8.68 12.49
CA VAL A 98 4.37 -9.49 12.97
C VAL A 98 4.43 -10.80 12.19
N LYS A 99 5.64 -11.21 11.81
CA LYS A 99 5.81 -12.47 11.07
C LYS A 99 5.41 -13.66 11.94
N SER A 100 4.87 -14.68 11.28
CA SER A 100 4.54 -15.95 11.94
C SER A 100 5.81 -16.74 12.22
N ASN A 101 5.78 -17.50 13.31
CA ASN A 101 6.87 -18.40 13.67
C ASN A 101 6.92 -19.61 12.74
#